data_cee3be75b1e8a661c5d0d3b05e856ed5
#
_entry.id   cee3be75b1e8a661c5d0d3b05e856ed5
#
_cell.length_a   1.000
_cell.length_b   1.000
_cell.length_c   1.000
_cell.angle_alpha   90.00
_cell.angle_beta   90.00
_cell.angle_gamma   90.00
#
_symmetry.space_group_name_H-M   'P 1'
#
loop_
_entity.id
_entity.type
_entity.pdbx_description
1 polymer ?
#
loop_
_entity_poly.entity_id
_entity_poly.type
_entity_poly.pdbx_seq_one_letter_code
_entity_poly.pdbx_strand_id
1 'polypeptide(L)'
;MKKISVLLLLVLGFIFMKAQNTYFPQVFFDKKIARDMLSFGNSTIEGVASTKQKNNWGIKPVFGTKHYAPKGTVVMLFPVTPYFEEFYNMRKKYENKKTTVYMSEEAFKYKIEALTDDHGRFKFEKLKPGKYYLETIVNFTATASYQEQTGRTDTYNGMGGYMYSSPIYQTFFYGYSAANRESKFVEIKQDGELKEINL
;
A
#
# COMPACT_ATOMS: atom_id res chain seq x y z
N MET A 1 0.54 -24.46 45.97
CA MET A 1 0.61 -23.03 45.55
C MET A 1 1.29 -22.82 44.20
N LYS A 2 2.44 -23.48 43.87
CA LYS A 2 3.13 -23.33 42.56
C LYS A 2 2.28 -23.71 41.33
N LYS A 3 1.40 -24.73 41.41
CA LYS A 3 0.57 -25.21 40.30
C LYS A 3 -0.58 -24.22 39.95
N ILE A 4 -1.08 -23.50 40.94
CA ILE A 4 -2.16 -22.47 40.73
C ILE A 4 -1.56 -21.24 40.06
N SER A 5 -0.33 -20.83 40.39
CA SER A 5 0.38 -19.71 39.74
C SER A 5 0.63 -19.95 38.25
N VAL A 6 0.99 -21.18 37.87
CA VAL A 6 1.25 -21.55 36.46
C VAL A 6 -0.07 -21.53 35.66
N LEU A 7 -1.17 -22.00 36.24
CA LEU A 7 -2.48 -22.00 35.61
C LEU A 7 -2.99 -20.55 35.40
N LEU A 8 -2.78 -19.67 36.36
CA LEU A 8 -3.15 -18.24 36.26
C LEU A 8 -2.35 -17.51 35.18
N LEU A 9 -1.06 -17.82 35.02
CA LEU A 9 -0.19 -17.27 33.96
C LEU A 9 -0.61 -17.76 32.57
N LEU A 10 -1.03 -19.01 32.43
CA LEU A 10 -1.57 -19.57 31.19
C LEU A 10 -2.89 -18.91 30.78
N VAL A 11 -3.81 -18.65 31.71
CA VAL A 11 -5.10 -18.00 31.44
C VAL A 11 -4.90 -16.52 31.06
N LEU A 12 -3.95 -15.82 31.70
CA LEU A 12 -3.60 -14.43 31.34
C LEU A 12 -2.98 -14.33 29.94
N GLY A 13 -2.25 -15.36 29.47
CA GLY A 13 -1.67 -15.40 28.11
C GLY A 13 -2.72 -15.42 26.99
N PHE A 14 -3.90 -16.00 27.21
CA PHE A 14 -4.99 -16.04 26.23
C PHE A 14 -5.75 -14.70 26.05
N ILE A 15 -5.69 -13.81 27.03
CA ILE A 15 -6.45 -12.54 27.01
C ILE A 15 -5.82 -11.52 26.02
N PHE A 16 -4.58 -11.70 25.59
CA PHE A 16 -3.87 -10.78 24.70
C PHE A 16 -3.91 -11.16 23.22
N MET A 17 -4.51 -12.29 22.84
CA MET A 17 -4.73 -12.60 21.43
C MET A 17 -5.83 -11.69 20.85
N LYS A 18 -5.44 -10.50 20.41
CA LYS A 18 -6.33 -9.64 19.61
C LYS A 18 -6.57 -10.31 18.27
N ALA A 19 -7.72 -10.93 18.11
CA ALA A 19 -8.14 -11.46 16.82
C ALA A 19 -8.19 -10.33 15.80
N GLN A 20 -7.53 -10.52 14.66
CA GLN A 20 -7.66 -9.63 13.52
C GLN A 20 -9.04 -9.85 12.90
N ASN A 21 -9.84 -8.80 12.77
CA ASN A 21 -11.15 -8.90 12.13
C ASN A 21 -10.96 -9.13 10.63
N THR A 22 -11.67 -10.11 10.11
CA THR A 22 -11.62 -10.49 8.68
C THR A 22 -13.02 -10.39 8.10
N TYR A 23 -13.14 -9.71 6.97
CA TYR A 23 -14.39 -9.55 6.24
C TYR A 23 -14.26 -10.10 4.81
N PHE A 24 -15.35 -10.65 4.30
CA PHE A 24 -15.50 -11.13 2.94
C PHE A 24 -16.75 -10.54 2.30
N PRO A 25 -16.75 -10.24 0.99
CA PRO A 25 -17.97 -9.88 0.27
C PRO A 25 -19.04 -10.94 0.42
N GLN A 26 -20.27 -10.50 0.48
CA GLN A 26 -21.44 -11.38 0.61
C GLN A 26 -22.13 -11.60 -0.73
N VAL A 27 -21.88 -10.75 -1.73
CA VAL A 27 -22.36 -10.94 -3.11
C VAL A 27 -21.72 -12.19 -3.70
N PHE A 28 -22.51 -12.97 -4.43
CA PHE A 28 -22.03 -14.17 -5.11
C PHE A 28 -21.04 -13.80 -6.23
N PHE A 29 -19.93 -14.55 -6.31
CA PHE A 29 -18.94 -14.37 -7.38
C PHE A 29 -19.38 -15.09 -8.65
N ASP A 30 -19.73 -14.33 -9.69
CA ASP A 30 -20.07 -14.88 -10.99
C ASP A 30 -18.83 -15.08 -11.85
N LYS A 31 -18.37 -16.34 -11.95
CA LYS A 31 -17.22 -16.75 -12.76
C LYS A 31 -17.42 -16.49 -14.25
N LYS A 32 -18.66 -16.57 -14.75
CA LYS A 32 -18.97 -16.41 -16.16
C LYS A 32 -18.72 -14.95 -16.57
N ILE A 33 -19.23 -14.01 -15.78
CA ILE A 33 -19.02 -12.58 -16.02
C ILE A 33 -17.51 -12.26 -15.95
N ALA A 34 -16.82 -12.71 -14.91
CA ALA A 34 -15.38 -12.45 -14.75
C ALA A 34 -14.55 -13.03 -15.91
N ARG A 35 -14.86 -14.27 -16.33
CA ARG A 35 -14.19 -14.92 -17.47
C ARG A 35 -14.46 -14.20 -18.78
N ASP A 36 -15.70 -13.77 -19.01
CA ASP A 36 -16.06 -13.07 -20.24
C ASP A 36 -15.33 -11.71 -20.33
N MET A 37 -15.26 -10.96 -19.26
CA MET A 37 -14.51 -9.71 -19.22
C MET A 37 -13.00 -9.89 -19.46
N LEU A 38 -12.43 -11.01 -19.00
CA LEU A 38 -11.00 -11.33 -19.19
C LEU A 38 -10.71 -12.10 -20.48
N SER A 39 -11.71 -12.38 -21.31
CA SER A 39 -11.47 -13.03 -22.60
C SER A 39 -10.86 -12.05 -23.59
N PHE A 40 -10.30 -12.58 -24.69
CA PHE A 40 -9.55 -11.80 -25.66
C PHE A 40 -10.39 -10.70 -26.32
N GLY A 41 -9.85 -9.49 -26.33
CA GLY A 41 -10.27 -8.31 -27.08
C GLY A 41 -9.08 -7.71 -27.84
N ASN A 42 -9.21 -6.46 -28.28
CA ASN A 42 -8.16 -5.79 -29.05
C ASN A 42 -7.60 -4.55 -28.32
N SER A 43 -8.07 -4.25 -27.11
CA SER A 43 -7.66 -3.05 -26.37
C SER A 43 -6.43 -3.28 -25.52
N THR A 44 -5.76 -2.18 -25.17
CA THR A 44 -4.51 -2.18 -24.40
C THR A 44 -4.61 -1.16 -23.27
N ILE A 45 -4.12 -1.54 -22.08
CA ILE A 45 -3.82 -0.63 -20.97
C ILE A 45 -2.32 -0.67 -20.74
N GLU A 46 -1.67 0.49 -20.81
CA GLU A 46 -0.25 0.60 -20.48
C GLU A 46 -0.01 1.78 -19.55
N GLY A 47 1.13 1.77 -18.87
CA GLY A 47 1.40 2.86 -17.95
C GLY A 47 2.66 2.68 -17.12
N VAL A 48 2.79 3.54 -16.11
CA VAL A 48 3.92 3.55 -15.19
C VAL A 48 3.42 3.40 -13.76
N ALA A 49 3.96 2.41 -13.06
CA ALA A 49 3.75 2.22 -11.63
C ALA A 49 4.79 3.00 -10.84
N SER A 50 4.31 3.90 -9.98
CA SER A 50 5.19 4.74 -9.16
C SER A 50 4.49 5.17 -7.87
N THR A 51 5.27 5.52 -6.86
CA THR A 51 4.76 6.05 -5.60
C THR A 51 5.54 7.26 -5.13
N LYS A 52 5.04 7.90 -4.07
CA LYS A 52 5.77 8.93 -3.31
C LYS A 52 5.75 8.55 -1.83
N GLN A 53 6.82 8.90 -1.14
CA GLN A 53 6.85 8.76 0.32
C GLN A 53 5.72 9.58 0.94
N LYS A 54 4.96 8.95 1.84
CA LYS A 54 3.92 9.62 2.64
C LYS A 54 4.57 10.40 3.78
N ASN A 55 4.00 11.56 4.10
CA ASN A 55 4.37 12.31 5.29
C ASN A 55 3.81 11.64 6.57
N ASN A 56 4.08 12.23 7.74
CA ASN A 56 3.63 11.72 9.04
C ASN A 56 2.09 11.60 9.17
N TRP A 57 1.32 12.30 8.33
CA TRP A 57 -0.14 12.23 8.26
C TRP A 57 -0.64 11.22 7.21
N GLY A 58 0.26 10.45 6.58
CA GLY A 58 -0.10 9.47 5.56
C GLY A 58 -0.42 10.07 4.18
N ILE A 59 -0.14 11.36 3.97
CA ILE A 59 -0.43 12.09 2.73
C ILE A 59 0.81 12.09 1.83
N LYS A 60 0.63 11.82 0.53
CA LYS A 60 1.69 11.97 -0.48
C LYS A 60 1.82 13.44 -0.89
N PRO A 61 2.97 14.07 -0.70
CA PRO A 61 3.16 15.47 -1.07
C PRO A 61 3.12 15.64 -2.60
N VAL A 62 2.57 16.77 -3.06
CA VAL A 62 2.48 17.06 -4.50
C VAL A 62 3.87 17.10 -5.14
N PHE A 63 4.84 17.77 -4.49
CA PHE A 63 6.22 17.92 -4.96
C PHE A 63 7.20 16.89 -4.41
N GLY A 64 6.72 15.77 -3.87
CA GLY A 64 7.59 14.70 -3.35
C GLY A 64 8.31 13.93 -4.46
N THR A 65 9.48 13.38 -4.12
CA THR A 65 10.24 12.49 -5.02
C THR A 65 9.41 11.29 -5.45
N LYS A 66 9.41 11.01 -6.74
CA LYS A 66 8.77 9.83 -7.33
C LYS A 66 9.70 8.62 -7.22
N HIS A 67 9.17 7.52 -6.74
CA HIS A 67 9.83 6.23 -6.72
C HIS A 67 9.09 5.31 -7.71
N TYR A 68 9.78 4.89 -8.75
CA TYR A 68 9.24 3.97 -9.74
C TYR A 68 9.25 2.55 -9.18
N ALA A 69 8.27 1.75 -9.59
CA ALA A 69 8.23 0.35 -9.21
C ALA A 69 9.49 -0.37 -9.73
N PRO A 70 10.20 -1.14 -8.90
CA PRO A 70 11.32 -1.95 -9.34
C PRO A 70 10.91 -2.92 -10.44
N LYS A 71 11.88 -3.29 -11.29
CA LYS A 71 11.68 -4.35 -12.30
C LYS A 71 11.12 -5.63 -11.68
N GLY A 72 10.14 -6.23 -12.34
CA GLY A 72 9.50 -7.45 -11.88
C GLY A 72 8.44 -7.23 -10.80
N THR A 73 8.07 -5.98 -10.49
CA THR A 73 6.92 -5.70 -9.63
C THR A 73 5.64 -6.13 -10.34
N VAL A 74 4.82 -6.92 -9.67
CA VAL A 74 3.54 -7.40 -10.23
C VAL A 74 2.51 -6.27 -10.20
N VAL A 75 1.93 -5.97 -11.34
CA VAL A 75 0.71 -5.16 -11.47
C VAL A 75 -0.44 -6.12 -11.75
N MET A 76 -1.46 -6.10 -10.90
CA MET A 76 -2.66 -6.93 -11.04
C MET A 76 -3.78 -6.13 -11.67
N LEU A 77 -4.50 -6.74 -12.61
CA LEU A 77 -5.69 -6.20 -13.25
C LEU A 77 -6.87 -7.11 -12.94
N PHE A 78 -7.88 -6.56 -12.28
CA PHE A 78 -9.12 -7.25 -11.94
C PHE A 78 -10.28 -6.73 -12.79
N PRO A 79 -11.19 -7.59 -13.28
CA PRO A 79 -12.44 -7.16 -13.87
C PRO A 79 -13.36 -6.61 -12.78
N VAL A 80 -13.98 -5.46 -13.01
CA VAL A 80 -14.89 -4.83 -12.05
C VAL A 80 -16.27 -5.45 -12.20
N THR A 81 -16.48 -6.57 -11.51
CA THR A 81 -17.77 -7.26 -11.38
C THR A 81 -18.54 -6.74 -10.15
N PRO A 82 -19.85 -7.03 -9.99
CA PRO A 82 -20.59 -6.66 -8.77
C PRO A 82 -19.93 -7.17 -7.48
N TYR A 83 -19.35 -8.39 -7.52
CA TYR A 83 -18.57 -8.93 -6.41
C TYR A 83 -17.33 -8.07 -6.10
N PHE A 84 -16.61 -7.64 -7.15
CA PHE A 84 -15.42 -6.80 -6.98
C PHE A 84 -15.78 -5.41 -6.44
N GLU A 85 -16.89 -4.84 -6.89
CA GLU A 85 -17.37 -3.55 -6.38
C GLU A 85 -17.69 -3.62 -4.88
N GLU A 86 -18.37 -4.68 -4.43
CA GLU A 86 -18.62 -4.89 -3.01
C GLU A 86 -17.31 -5.05 -2.23
N PHE A 87 -16.37 -5.89 -2.72
CA PHE A 87 -15.05 -6.06 -2.12
C PHE A 87 -14.34 -4.72 -1.96
N TYR A 88 -14.30 -3.91 -3.00
CA TYR A 88 -13.65 -2.60 -2.97
C TYR A 88 -14.31 -1.64 -1.97
N ASN A 89 -15.65 -1.60 -1.95
CA ASN A 89 -16.41 -0.76 -1.03
C ASN A 89 -16.21 -1.20 0.43
N MET A 90 -16.21 -2.50 0.69
CA MET A 90 -15.92 -3.05 2.01
C MET A 90 -14.49 -2.72 2.44
N ARG A 91 -13.53 -2.87 1.54
CA ARG A 91 -12.12 -2.52 1.79
C ARG A 91 -11.97 -1.06 2.15
N LYS A 92 -12.57 -0.16 1.39
CA LYS A 92 -12.58 1.29 1.67
C LYS A 92 -13.22 1.62 3.02
N LYS A 93 -14.25 0.90 3.44
CA LYS A 93 -15.02 1.16 4.66
C LYS A 93 -14.39 0.56 5.91
N TYR A 94 -13.84 -0.65 5.82
CA TYR A 94 -13.46 -1.44 6.99
C TYR A 94 -11.95 -1.70 7.11
N GLU A 95 -11.18 -1.64 6.01
CA GLU A 95 -9.75 -1.97 6.05
C GLU A 95 -8.98 -0.94 6.88
N ASN A 96 -8.25 -1.44 7.88
CA ASN A 96 -7.37 -0.65 8.74
C ASN A 96 -6.29 -1.56 9.34
N LYS A 97 -5.43 -1.04 10.25
CA LYS A 97 -4.34 -1.81 10.88
C LYS A 97 -4.80 -3.09 11.62
N LYS A 98 -6.08 -3.19 11.98
CA LYS A 98 -6.64 -4.32 12.76
C LYS A 98 -7.67 -5.13 11.98
N THR A 99 -8.08 -4.67 10.81
CA THR A 99 -9.15 -5.26 10.02
C THR A 99 -8.68 -5.43 8.59
N THR A 100 -8.80 -6.63 8.06
CA THR A 100 -8.47 -6.94 6.67
C THR A 100 -9.72 -7.43 5.94
N VAL A 101 -9.90 -6.96 4.71
CA VAL A 101 -10.96 -7.41 3.81
C VAL A 101 -10.32 -8.26 2.73
N TYR A 102 -10.76 -9.51 2.62
CA TYR A 102 -10.30 -10.45 1.60
C TYR A 102 -11.38 -10.70 0.56
N MET A 103 -10.96 -10.93 -0.67
CA MET A 103 -11.83 -11.58 -1.65
C MET A 103 -11.67 -13.11 -1.51
N SER A 104 -12.65 -13.87 -2.02
CA SER A 104 -12.54 -15.32 -2.08
C SER A 104 -11.33 -15.74 -2.93
N GLU A 105 -10.71 -16.88 -2.61
CA GLU A 105 -9.62 -17.44 -3.41
C GLU A 105 -10.02 -17.64 -4.88
N GLU A 106 -11.27 -17.97 -5.10
CA GLU A 106 -11.81 -18.14 -6.42
C GLU A 106 -11.83 -16.83 -7.20
N ALA A 107 -12.39 -15.75 -6.63
CA ALA A 107 -12.43 -14.45 -7.26
C ALA A 107 -11.01 -13.91 -7.51
N PHE A 108 -10.08 -14.17 -6.59
CA PHE A 108 -8.68 -13.73 -6.72
C PHE A 108 -7.94 -14.40 -7.90
N LYS A 109 -8.37 -15.58 -8.35
CA LYS A 109 -7.81 -16.25 -9.54
C LYS A 109 -8.19 -15.57 -10.85
N TYR A 110 -9.30 -14.79 -10.86
CA TYR A 110 -9.75 -14.07 -12.03
C TYR A 110 -9.11 -12.69 -12.12
N LYS A 111 -7.83 -12.68 -12.46
CA LYS A 111 -7.01 -11.48 -12.71
C LYS A 111 -6.02 -11.73 -13.83
N ILE A 112 -5.52 -10.67 -14.42
CA ILE A 112 -4.35 -10.69 -15.31
C ILE A 112 -3.20 -10.02 -14.56
N GLU A 113 -1.99 -10.51 -14.76
CA GLU A 113 -0.78 -9.95 -14.16
C GLU A 113 0.17 -9.47 -15.24
N ALA A 114 0.77 -8.31 -15.03
CA ALA A 114 1.88 -7.80 -15.81
C ALA A 114 3.06 -7.48 -14.90
N LEU A 115 4.27 -7.64 -15.41
CA LEU A 115 5.50 -7.30 -14.69
C LEU A 115 6.01 -5.94 -15.15
N THR A 116 6.51 -5.14 -14.23
CA THR A 116 7.14 -3.87 -14.55
C THR A 116 8.53 -4.05 -15.13
N ASP A 117 8.95 -3.14 -16.02
CA ASP A 117 10.33 -3.00 -16.48
C ASP A 117 11.20 -2.17 -15.52
N ASP A 118 12.44 -1.86 -15.92
CA ASP A 118 13.41 -1.08 -15.14
C ASP A 118 12.97 0.38 -14.89
N HIS A 119 11.94 0.87 -15.60
CA HIS A 119 11.37 2.22 -15.46
C HIS A 119 9.97 2.19 -14.81
N GLY A 120 9.56 1.04 -14.30
CA GLY A 120 8.24 0.83 -13.72
C GLY A 120 7.10 0.78 -14.74
N ARG A 121 7.40 0.62 -16.04
CA ARG A 121 6.39 0.53 -17.10
C ARG A 121 5.80 -0.87 -17.12
N PHE A 122 4.48 -0.95 -17.36
CA PHE A 122 3.73 -2.20 -17.49
C PHE A 122 2.75 -2.10 -18.66
N LYS A 123 2.29 -3.26 -19.17
CA LYS A 123 1.35 -3.34 -20.27
C LYS A 123 0.44 -4.55 -20.13
N PHE A 124 -0.86 -4.34 -20.37
CA PHE A 124 -1.88 -5.36 -20.54
C PHE A 124 -2.44 -5.26 -21.94
N GLU A 125 -2.36 -6.33 -22.70
CA GLU A 125 -2.85 -6.40 -24.07
C GLU A 125 -4.06 -7.32 -24.19
N LYS A 126 -4.75 -7.24 -25.33
CA LYS A 126 -5.88 -8.10 -25.69
C LYS A 126 -7.05 -8.02 -24.69
N LEU A 127 -7.32 -6.82 -24.21
CA LEU A 127 -8.43 -6.56 -23.29
C LEU A 127 -9.72 -6.27 -24.06
N LYS A 128 -10.85 -6.69 -23.52
CA LYS A 128 -12.19 -6.29 -23.98
C LYS A 128 -12.59 -4.92 -23.42
N PRO A 129 -13.57 -4.23 -24.05
CA PRO A 129 -14.26 -3.13 -23.41
C PRO A 129 -14.87 -3.52 -22.07
N GLY A 130 -14.72 -2.65 -21.06
CA GLY A 130 -15.20 -2.91 -19.71
C GLY A 130 -14.47 -2.06 -18.67
N LYS A 131 -14.89 -2.21 -17.42
CA LYS A 131 -14.24 -1.57 -16.27
C LYS A 131 -13.24 -2.52 -15.62
N TYR A 132 -12.07 -2.00 -15.35
CA TYR A 132 -10.97 -2.73 -14.72
C TYR A 132 -10.43 -1.97 -13.52
N TYR A 133 -9.91 -2.70 -12.56
CA TYR A 133 -9.20 -2.15 -11.42
C TYR A 133 -7.78 -2.67 -11.43
N LEU A 134 -6.83 -1.74 -11.43
CA LEU A 134 -5.41 -2.06 -11.37
C LEU A 134 -4.89 -1.80 -9.97
N GLU A 135 -4.04 -2.70 -9.50
CA GLU A 135 -3.40 -2.58 -8.20
C GLU A 135 -1.97 -3.13 -8.25
N THR A 136 -1.07 -2.44 -7.57
CA THR A 136 0.31 -2.89 -7.35
C THR A 136 0.81 -2.43 -5.99
N ILE A 137 1.86 -3.09 -5.50
CA ILE A 137 2.60 -2.67 -4.30
C ILE A 137 3.97 -2.22 -4.75
N VAL A 138 4.25 -0.93 -4.63
CA VAL A 138 5.55 -0.35 -4.98
C VAL A 138 6.41 -0.31 -3.73
N ASN A 139 7.49 -1.09 -3.75
CA ASN A 139 8.54 -1.08 -2.73
C ASN A 139 9.55 0.01 -3.05
N PHE A 140 9.99 0.76 -2.05
CA PHE A 140 10.98 1.82 -2.22
C PHE A 140 11.75 2.07 -0.92
N THR A 141 12.87 2.78 -1.02
CA THR A 141 13.59 3.27 0.16
C THR A 141 13.06 4.65 0.53
N ALA A 142 12.45 4.73 1.70
CA ALA A 142 12.02 5.98 2.31
C ALA A 142 13.14 6.59 3.15
N THR A 143 13.12 7.91 3.35
CA THR A 143 14.07 8.61 4.20
C THR A 143 13.34 9.18 5.42
N ALA A 144 13.91 8.98 6.59
CA ALA A 144 13.50 9.64 7.83
C ALA A 144 14.68 10.35 8.49
N SER A 145 14.37 11.22 9.43
CA SER A 145 15.37 11.92 10.20
C SER A 145 15.04 11.88 11.69
N TYR A 146 16.07 11.98 12.51
CA TYR A 146 15.96 12.21 13.95
C TYR A 146 16.96 13.28 14.37
N GLN A 147 16.69 13.90 15.51
CA GLN A 147 17.60 14.87 16.11
C GLN A 147 18.27 14.25 17.33
N GLU A 148 19.58 14.45 17.42
CA GLU A 148 20.37 14.01 18.56
C GLU A 148 21.11 15.20 19.12
N GLN A 149 21.19 15.28 20.44
CA GLN A 149 21.97 16.30 21.10
C GLN A 149 23.45 15.93 20.99
N THR A 150 24.20 16.73 20.21
CA THR A 150 25.64 16.51 19.93
C THR A 150 26.53 17.38 20.81
N GLY A 151 25.98 18.34 21.55
CA GLY A 151 26.78 19.24 22.39
C GLY A 151 25.92 20.16 23.24
N ARG A 152 26.61 21.09 23.87
CA ARG A 152 26.01 22.17 24.65
C ARG A 152 26.79 23.45 24.41
N THR A 153 26.11 24.59 24.45
CA THR A 153 26.72 25.92 24.46
C THR A 153 26.45 26.55 25.81
N ASP A 154 27.51 26.87 26.53
CA ASP A 154 27.38 27.57 27.81
C ASP A 154 27.49 29.08 27.57
N THR A 155 26.59 29.84 28.16
CA THR A 155 26.54 31.29 28.06
C THR A 155 26.99 31.92 29.37
N TYR A 156 27.86 32.88 29.29
CA TYR A 156 28.44 33.62 30.43
C TYR A 156 28.08 35.09 30.31
N ASN A 157 27.92 35.78 31.45
CA ASN A 157 27.75 37.24 31.50
C ASN A 157 29.10 37.96 31.23
N GLY A 158 29.05 39.30 31.09
CA GLY A 158 30.24 40.13 30.87
C GLY A 158 31.29 40.11 31.96
N MET A 159 30.98 39.56 33.14
CA MET A 159 31.88 39.39 34.30
C MET A 159 32.36 37.95 34.46
N GLY A 160 32.09 37.05 33.47
CA GLY A 160 32.52 35.66 33.47
C GLY A 160 31.63 34.73 34.29
N GLY A 161 30.49 35.19 34.83
CA GLY A 161 29.54 34.38 35.56
C GLY A 161 28.69 33.54 34.62
N TYR A 162 28.56 32.23 34.90
CA TYR A 162 27.68 31.31 34.13
C TYR A 162 26.23 31.77 34.23
N MET A 163 25.54 31.78 33.08
CA MET A 163 24.15 32.15 32.99
C MET A 163 23.25 30.93 32.74
N TYR A 164 23.46 30.27 31.60
CA TYR A 164 22.70 29.08 31.19
C TYR A 164 23.44 28.23 30.14
N SER A 165 22.97 27.01 29.94
CA SER A 165 23.46 26.10 28.94
C SER A 165 22.32 25.73 27.97
N SER A 166 22.59 25.80 26.68
CA SER A 166 21.68 25.43 25.63
C SER A 166 22.15 24.16 24.91
N PRO A 167 21.30 23.17 24.66
CA PRO A 167 21.68 22.01 23.91
C PRO A 167 21.86 22.35 22.41
N ILE A 168 22.86 21.74 21.79
CA ILE A 168 23.06 21.75 20.33
C ILE A 168 22.54 20.44 19.79
N TYR A 169 21.61 20.54 18.81
CA TYR A 169 21.05 19.37 18.13
C TYR A 169 21.56 19.28 16.71
N GLN A 170 21.88 18.05 16.28
CA GLN A 170 22.21 17.73 14.91
C GLN A 170 21.14 16.80 14.33
N THR A 171 20.76 17.01 13.07
CA THR A 171 19.79 16.16 12.37
C THR A 171 20.53 15.08 11.59
N PHE A 172 20.18 13.84 11.84
CA PHE A 172 20.68 12.66 11.15
C PHE A 172 19.59 12.08 10.26
N PHE A 173 19.97 11.58 9.09
CA PHE A 173 19.06 10.96 8.14
C PHE A 173 19.39 9.48 8.01
N TYR A 174 18.35 8.65 7.83
CA TYR A 174 18.47 7.23 7.56
C TYR A 174 17.43 6.76 6.56
N GLY A 175 17.81 5.75 5.76
CA GLY A 175 16.90 5.07 4.84
C GLY A 175 16.25 3.86 5.48
N TYR A 176 14.99 3.60 5.16
CA TYR A 176 14.28 2.40 5.56
C TYR A 176 13.40 1.89 4.42
N SER A 177 13.16 0.57 4.38
CA SER A 177 12.26 -0.03 3.39
C SER A 177 10.82 0.33 3.68
N ALA A 178 10.12 0.78 2.65
CA ALA A 178 8.71 1.14 2.69
C ALA A 178 7.99 0.56 1.48
N ALA A 179 6.68 0.38 1.61
CA ALA A 179 5.82 -0.09 0.53
C ALA A 179 4.52 0.71 0.52
N ASN A 180 4.06 1.08 -0.66
CA ASN A 180 2.76 1.70 -0.85
C ASN A 180 1.94 0.90 -1.86
N ARG A 181 0.66 0.72 -1.54
CA ARG A 181 -0.33 0.22 -2.50
C ARG A 181 -0.76 1.37 -3.40
N GLU A 182 -0.62 1.17 -4.70
CA GLU A 182 -1.09 2.07 -5.75
C GLU A 182 -2.20 1.39 -6.52
N SER A 183 -3.26 2.11 -6.82
CA SER A 183 -4.40 1.52 -7.52
C SER A 183 -5.21 2.55 -8.29
N LYS A 184 -5.86 2.08 -9.36
CA LYS A 184 -6.70 2.94 -10.22
C LYS A 184 -7.78 2.14 -10.92
N PHE A 185 -8.97 2.73 -11.03
CA PHE A 185 -9.99 2.25 -11.94
C PHE A 185 -9.74 2.78 -13.35
N VAL A 186 -9.93 1.92 -14.34
CA VAL A 186 -9.80 2.25 -15.76
C VAL A 186 -10.99 1.67 -16.51
N GLU A 187 -11.54 2.43 -17.41
CA GLU A 187 -12.65 2.01 -18.28
C GLU A 187 -12.19 2.04 -19.74
N ILE A 188 -12.30 0.91 -20.40
CA ILE A 188 -12.17 0.76 -21.86
C ILE A 188 -13.58 0.85 -22.43
N LYS A 189 -13.83 1.86 -23.24
CA LYS A 189 -15.17 2.11 -23.79
C LYS A 189 -15.40 1.46 -25.13
N GLN A 190 -14.34 1.33 -25.94
CA GLN A 190 -14.42 0.79 -27.29
C GLN A 190 -13.33 -0.27 -27.49
N ASP A 191 -13.63 -1.25 -28.33
CA ASP A 191 -12.64 -2.27 -28.70
C ASP A 191 -11.51 -1.65 -29.53
N GLY A 192 -10.27 -2.05 -29.27
CA GLY A 192 -9.08 -1.46 -29.88
C GLY A 192 -8.58 -0.18 -29.21
N GLU A 193 -9.17 0.24 -28.09
CA GLU A 193 -8.76 1.45 -27.38
C GLU A 193 -7.41 1.25 -26.65
N LEU A 194 -6.51 2.26 -26.75
CA LEU A 194 -5.30 2.35 -25.94
C LEU A 194 -5.55 3.29 -24.75
N LYS A 195 -5.34 2.80 -23.56
CA LYS A 195 -5.40 3.60 -22.32
C LYS A 195 -4.02 3.74 -21.70
N GLU A 196 -3.54 4.97 -21.60
CA GLU A 196 -2.35 5.31 -20.85
C GLU A 196 -2.70 5.74 -19.42
N ILE A 197 -2.04 5.15 -18.43
CA ILE A 197 -2.31 5.45 -17.02
C ILE A 197 -1.04 5.55 -16.20
N ASN A 198 -1.12 6.27 -15.08
CA ASN A 198 -0.12 6.23 -14.02
C ASN A 198 -0.78 5.68 -12.75
N LEU A 199 -0.13 4.70 -12.14
CA LEU A 199 -0.39 4.18 -10.81
C LEU A 199 0.52 4.87 -9.81
#